data_1ce2703c06d292e5af767685281d303e
#
_entry.id   1ce2703c06d292e5af767685281d303e
#
_cell.length_a   1.000
_cell.length_b   1.000
_cell.length_c   1.000
_cell.angle_alpha   90.00
_cell.angle_beta   90.00
_cell.angle_gamma   90.00
#
_symmetry.space_group_name_H-M   'P 1'
#
loop_
_entity.id
_entity.type
_entity.pdbx_description
1 polymer ?
#
loop_
_entity_poly.entity_id
_entity_poly.type
_entity_poly.pdbx_seq_one_letter_code
_entity_poly.pdbx_strand_id
1 'polypeptide(L)'
;MAVPSYTEVRYRIWHYSYLIICASIFFFLVAPLFVIIPLSFNAEQYIHFSDKMLALDPDAFSLRWYEDMIYGTKNPWGLAVRNSLFIAFFATIGSTVLGTIAALGLSSRYMPYKAFIMSVLISPMIVPLIISASAIFFSAAKFGVASTYTGVILAHIILG
;
A
#
# COMPACT_ATOMS: atom_id res chain seq x y z
N MET A 1 20.92 2.48 19.89
CA MET A 1 21.50 2.28 21.26
C MET A 1 22.96 1.97 21.08
N ALA A 2 23.85 2.61 21.87
CA ALA A 2 25.29 2.32 21.82
C ALA A 2 25.58 0.98 22.49
N VAL A 3 26.45 0.18 21.89
CA VAL A 3 26.88 -1.10 22.45
C VAL A 3 27.79 -0.83 23.66
N PRO A 4 27.54 -1.45 24.84
CA PRO A 4 28.39 -1.26 26.01
C PRO A 4 29.86 -1.56 25.73
N SER A 5 30.78 -0.83 26.41
CA SER A 5 32.21 -0.93 26.17
C SER A 5 32.84 -2.30 26.50
N TYR A 6 32.16 -3.09 27.33
CA TYR A 6 32.60 -4.43 27.75
C TYR A 6 32.17 -5.57 26.82
N THR A 7 31.41 -5.28 25.73
CA THR A 7 31.02 -6.32 24.76
C THR A 7 32.22 -6.78 23.92
N GLU A 8 32.26 -8.07 23.64
CA GLU A 8 33.29 -8.66 22.77
C GLU A 8 33.31 -7.96 21.39
N VAL A 9 34.52 -7.81 20.83
CA VAL A 9 34.73 -7.14 19.52
C VAL A 9 33.87 -7.74 18.41
N ARG A 10 33.68 -9.06 18.42
CA ARG A 10 32.85 -9.79 17.45
C ARG A 10 31.39 -9.36 17.45
N TYR A 11 30.80 -9.19 18.65
CA TYR A 11 29.43 -8.70 18.79
C TYR A 11 29.29 -7.23 18.37
N ARG A 12 30.29 -6.42 18.63
CA ARG A 12 30.35 -5.02 18.21
C ARG A 12 30.39 -4.89 16.70
N ILE A 13 31.24 -5.67 16.03
CA ILE A 13 31.32 -5.72 14.56
C ILE A 13 29.97 -6.14 13.98
N TRP A 14 29.40 -7.23 14.51
CA TRP A 14 28.08 -7.71 14.05
C TRP A 14 26.98 -6.66 14.22
N HIS A 15 26.94 -5.97 15.35
CA HIS A 15 25.95 -4.93 15.61
C HIS A 15 26.05 -3.76 14.62
N TYR A 16 27.27 -3.25 14.40
CA TYR A 16 27.45 -2.14 13.44
C TYR A 16 27.23 -2.58 11.99
N SER A 17 27.63 -3.77 11.62
CA SER A 17 27.35 -4.33 10.30
C SER A 17 25.83 -4.46 10.07
N TYR A 18 25.10 -4.95 11.05
CA TYR A 18 23.64 -5.02 11.02
C TYR A 18 23.00 -3.63 10.86
N LEU A 19 23.45 -2.64 11.63
CA LEU A 19 22.94 -1.27 11.51
C LEU A 19 23.22 -0.66 10.13
N ILE A 20 24.42 -0.88 9.57
CA ILE A 20 24.78 -0.40 8.24
C ILE A 20 23.87 -1.04 7.19
N ILE A 21 23.64 -2.35 7.25
CA ILE A 21 22.74 -3.06 6.33
C ILE A 21 21.33 -2.51 6.45
N CYS A 22 20.79 -2.36 7.68
CA CYS A 22 19.46 -1.80 7.89
C CYS A 22 19.36 -0.36 7.37
N ALA A 23 20.36 0.47 7.62
CA ALA A 23 20.41 1.86 7.14
C ALA A 23 20.46 1.92 5.60
N SER A 24 21.23 1.02 4.98
CA SER A 24 21.33 0.93 3.51
C SER A 24 20.00 0.50 2.89
N ILE A 25 19.32 -0.48 3.47
CA ILE A 25 18.00 -0.92 3.02
C ILE A 25 16.99 0.23 3.18
N PHE A 26 16.99 0.88 4.34
CA PHE A 26 16.11 2.01 4.61
C PHE A 26 16.36 3.17 3.64
N PHE A 27 17.63 3.53 3.40
CA PHE A 27 18.01 4.54 2.42
C PHE A 27 17.51 4.18 1.02
N PHE A 28 17.70 2.93 0.60
CA PHE A 28 17.23 2.44 -0.71
C PHE A 28 15.71 2.56 -0.85
N LEU A 29 14.96 2.25 0.21
CA LEU A 29 13.50 2.39 0.21
C LEU A 29 13.03 3.84 0.19
N VAL A 30 13.77 4.75 0.83
CA VAL A 30 13.42 6.18 0.92
C VAL A 30 13.97 6.98 -0.27
N ALA A 31 15.05 6.52 -0.92
CA ALA A 31 15.69 7.21 -2.05
C ALA A 31 14.71 7.65 -3.16
N PRO A 32 13.72 6.83 -3.60
CA PRO A 32 12.75 7.27 -4.59
C PRO A 32 11.95 8.50 -4.17
N LEU A 33 11.68 8.68 -2.87
CA LEU A 33 10.94 9.84 -2.37
C LEU A 33 11.73 11.13 -2.56
N PHE A 34 13.05 11.11 -2.37
CA PHE A 34 13.92 12.26 -2.63
C PHE A 34 13.95 12.67 -4.11
N VAL A 35 13.64 11.75 -5.01
CA VAL A 35 13.49 12.02 -6.44
C VAL A 35 12.09 12.53 -6.77
N ILE A 36 11.05 11.90 -6.23
CA ILE A 36 9.65 12.20 -6.54
C ILE A 36 9.25 13.57 -5.97
N ILE A 37 9.70 13.92 -4.75
CA ILE A 37 9.33 15.18 -4.10
C ILE A 37 9.74 16.39 -4.95
N PRO A 38 11.01 16.57 -5.36
CA PRO A 38 11.36 17.69 -6.23
C PRO A 38 10.63 17.66 -7.57
N LEU A 39 10.47 16.48 -8.18
CA LEU A 39 9.76 16.32 -9.45
C LEU A 39 8.29 16.71 -9.36
N SER A 40 7.66 16.60 -8.21
CA SER A 40 6.26 17.01 -8.03
C SER A 40 6.04 18.52 -8.19
N PHE A 41 7.11 19.29 -8.07
CA PHE A 41 7.08 20.77 -8.29
C PHE A 41 7.47 21.16 -9.71
N ASN A 42 7.69 20.21 -10.63
CA ASN A 42 8.07 20.53 -12.00
C ASN A 42 6.99 21.41 -12.70
N ALA A 43 7.42 22.54 -13.26
CA ALA A 43 6.56 23.45 -14.03
C ALA A 43 6.21 22.91 -15.42
N GLU A 44 6.95 21.93 -15.94
CA GLU A 44 6.75 21.39 -17.28
C GLU A 44 5.59 20.38 -17.33
N GLN A 45 5.17 20.06 -18.56
CA GLN A 45 4.02 19.20 -18.81
C GLN A 45 4.33 17.71 -18.51
N TYR A 46 5.57 17.32 -18.61
CA TYR A 46 6.04 15.97 -18.35
C TYR A 46 6.89 15.93 -17.08
N ILE A 47 6.74 14.86 -16.31
CA ILE A 47 7.49 14.66 -15.06
C ILE A 47 8.90 14.15 -15.40
N HIS A 48 9.86 15.07 -15.49
CA HIS A 48 11.28 14.80 -15.70
C HIS A 48 12.13 15.89 -15.05
N PHE A 49 13.40 15.61 -14.82
CA PHE A 49 14.36 16.64 -14.43
C PHE A 49 14.75 17.45 -15.66
N SER A 50 14.29 18.70 -15.73
CA SER A 50 14.71 19.63 -16.78
C SER A 50 16.06 20.26 -16.43
N ASP A 51 16.77 20.75 -17.45
CA ASP A 51 18.04 21.47 -17.26
C ASP A 51 17.85 22.70 -16.34
N LYS A 52 16.70 23.34 -16.39
CA LYS A 52 16.31 24.45 -15.52
C LYS A 52 16.17 24.02 -14.05
N MET A 53 15.53 22.86 -13.80
CA MET A 53 15.44 22.30 -12.45
C MET A 53 16.81 21.95 -11.88
N LEU A 54 17.69 21.39 -12.69
CA LEU A 54 19.06 21.08 -12.28
C LEU A 54 19.89 22.33 -12.02
N ALA A 55 19.60 23.43 -12.72
CA ALA A 55 20.19 24.74 -12.50
C ALA A 55 19.54 25.49 -11.32
N LEU A 56 18.54 24.93 -10.64
CA LEU A 56 17.74 25.55 -9.56
C LEU A 56 17.09 26.89 -9.99
N ASP A 57 16.70 27.00 -11.27
CA ASP A 57 15.99 28.15 -11.79
C ASP A 57 14.60 28.22 -11.13
N PRO A 58 14.19 29.35 -10.52
CA PRO A 58 12.87 29.49 -9.92
C PRO A 58 11.71 29.20 -10.86
N ASP A 59 11.86 29.53 -12.15
CA ASP A 59 10.83 29.32 -13.17
C ASP A 59 10.59 27.83 -13.51
N ALA A 60 11.48 26.94 -13.08
CA ALA A 60 11.33 25.49 -13.26
C ALA A 60 10.38 24.86 -12.23
N PHE A 61 10.03 25.60 -11.17
CA PHE A 61 9.21 25.11 -10.09
C PHE A 61 7.80 25.73 -10.10
N SER A 62 6.77 24.92 -9.94
CA SER A 62 5.38 25.34 -9.94
C SER A 62 4.52 24.44 -9.05
N LEU A 63 3.46 25.00 -8.50
CA LEU A 63 2.43 24.25 -7.77
C LEU A 63 1.27 23.79 -8.67
N ARG A 64 1.40 23.93 -9.99
CA ARG A 64 0.31 23.64 -10.95
C ARG A 64 -0.33 22.25 -10.79
N TRP A 65 0.47 21.24 -10.44
CA TRP A 65 -0.02 19.88 -10.24
C TRP A 65 -0.88 19.76 -8.98
N TYR A 66 -0.51 20.49 -7.92
CA TYR A 66 -1.28 20.56 -6.68
C TYR A 66 -2.56 21.39 -6.87
N GLU A 67 -2.48 22.48 -7.63
CA GLU A 67 -3.66 23.27 -8.02
C GLU A 67 -4.64 22.45 -8.89
N ASP A 68 -4.15 21.72 -9.88
CA ASP A 68 -4.96 20.82 -10.69
C ASP A 68 -5.59 19.71 -9.84
N MET A 69 -4.86 19.17 -8.85
CA MET A 69 -5.38 18.17 -7.93
C MET A 69 -6.53 18.70 -7.07
N ILE A 70 -6.44 19.97 -6.62
CA ILE A 70 -7.41 20.55 -5.68
C ILE A 70 -8.58 21.19 -6.43
N TYR A 71 -8.28 21.94 -7.50
CA TYR A 71 -9.25 22.79 -8.23
C TYR A 71 -9.52 22.31 -9.65
N GLY A 72 -8.77 21.33 -10.15
CA GLY A 72 -8.91 20.83 -11.52
C GLY A 72 -10.25 20.18 -11.77
N THR A 73 -10.95 20.65 -12.79
CA THR A 73 -12.26 20.12 -13.19
C THR A 73 -12.15 18.87 -14.08
N LYS A 74 -11.03 18.71 -14.78
CA LYS A 74 -10.79 17.58 -15.69
C LYS A 74 -10.50 16.26 -14.95
N ASN A 75 -9.82 16.36 -13.83
CA ASN A 75 -9.39 15.21 -13.01
C ASN A 75 -9.98 15.34 -11.61
N PRO A 76 -11.07 14.62 -11.27
CA PRO A 76 -11.75 14.76 -9.98
C PRO A 76 -10.98 14.04 -8.85
N TRP A 77 -9.74 14.45 -8.59
CA TRP A 77 -8.87 13.85 -7.57
C TRP A 77 -9.48 13.89 -6.18
N GLY A 78 -10.12 15.00 -5.81
CA GLY A 78 -10.81 15.13 -4.52
C GLY A 78 -11.92 14.08 -4.35
N LEU A 79 -12.69 13.81 -5.42
CA LEU A 79 -13.70 12.77 -5.43
C LEU A 79 -13.07 11.38 -5.32
N ALA A 80 -11.98 11.13 -6.06
CA ALA A 80 -11.27 9.86 -6.01
C ALA A 80 -10.71 9.58 -4.60
N VAL A 81 -10.08 10.55 -3.96
CA VAL A 81 -9.58 10.44 -2.57
C VAL A 81 -10.72 10.15 -1.60
N ARG A 82 -11.83 10.89 -1.69
CA ARG A 82 -13.01 10.66 -0.84
C ARG A 82 -13.55 9.23 -1.02
N ASN A 83 -13.67 8.77 -2.25
CA ASN A 83 -14.17 7.43 -2.56
C ASN A 83 -13.21 6.35 -2.03
N SER A 84 -11.91 6.54 -2.19
CA SER A 84 -10.90 5.62 -1.66
C SER A 84 -10.93 5.55 -0.15
N LEU A 85 -11.04 6.67 0.55
CA LEU A 85 -11.16 6.70 2.02
C LEU A 85 -12.44 6.02 2.49
N PHE A 86 -13.56 6.27 1.80
CA PHE A 86 -14.83 5.61 2.11
C PHE A 86 -14.74 4.09 1.96
N ILE A 87 -14.23 3.62 0.82
CA ILE A 87 -14.05 2.20 0.55
C ILE A 87 -13.08 1.57 1.57
N ALA A 88 -11.93 2.21 1.82
CA ALA A 88 -10.94 1.72 2.76
C ALA A 88 -11.50 1.58 4.18
N PHE A 89 -12.28 2.56 4.65
CA PHE A 89 -12.89 2.53 5.98
C PHE A 89 -13.80 1.31 6.16
N PHE A 90 -14.74 1.10 5.25
CA PHE A 90 -15.66 -0.03 5.35
C PHE A 90 -14.99 -1.39 5.09
N ALA A 91 -14.06 -1.44 4.14
CA ALA A 91 -13.29 -2.65 3.86
C ALA A 91 -12.43 -3.06 5.07
N THR A 92 -11.75 -2.10 5.72
CA THR A 92 -10.93 -2.37 6.90
C THR A 92 -11.77 -2.88 8.07
N ILE A 93 -12.91 -2.27 8.34
CA ILE A 93 -13.82 -2.76 9.41
C ILE A 93 -14.28 -4.17 9.07
N GLY A 94 -14.75 -4.39 7.84
CA GLY A 94 -15.27 -5.69 7.42
C GLY A 94 -14.21 -6.80 7.49
N SER A 95 -13.04 -6.59 6.92
CA SER A 95 -11.95 -7.57 6.95
C SER A 95 -11.43 -7.81 8.38
N THR A 96 -11.30 -6.77 9.20
CA THR A 96 -10.85 -6.91 10.59
C THR A 96 -11.85 -7.71 11.42
N VAL A 97 -13.15 -7.42 11.32
CA VAL A 97 -14.19 -8.14 12.06
C VAL A 97 -14.25 -9.60 11.63
N LEU A 98 -14.35 -9.86 10.31
CA LEU A 98 -14.43 -11.23 9.80
C LEU A 98 -13.14 -12.01 10.06
N GLY A 99 -11.98 -11.40 9.86
CA GLY A 99 -10.68 -12.01 10.15
C GLY A 99 -10.52 -12.34 11.62
N THR A 100 -10.96 -11.45 12.52
CA THR A 100 -10.92 -11.70 13.97
C THR A 100 -11.84 -12.86 14.35
N ILE A 101 -13.08 -12.90 13.84
CA ILE A 101 -14.01 -14.01 14.09
C ILE A 101 -13.44 -15.32 13.56
N ALA A 102 -12.87 -15.31 12.33
CA ALA A 102 -12.23 -16.47 11.75
C ALA A 102 -11.03 -16.94 12.59
N ALA A 103 -10.17 -16.03 13.03
CA ALA A 103 -9.02 -16.33 13.88
C ALA A 103 -9.43 -16.93 15.22
N LEU A 104 -10.45 -16.37 15.88
CA LEU A 104 -10.99 -16.90 17.14
C LEU A 104 -11.59 -18.31 16.94
N GLY A 105 -12.34 -18.53 15.86
CA GLY A 105 -12.86 -19.84 15.52
C GLY A 105 -11.76 -20.86 15.27
N LEU A 106 -10.76 -20.49 14.47
CA LEU A 106 -9.61 -21.35 14.15
C LEU A 106 -8.68 -21.61 15.34
N SER A 107 -8.66 -20.74 16.35
CA SER A 107 -7.90 -20.98 17.58
C SER A 107 -8.53 -22.04 18.47
N SER A 108 -9.82 -22.33 18.28
CA SER A 108 -10.54 -23.31 19.06
C SER A 108 -9.97 -24.73 18.87
N ARG A 109 -9.77 -25.44 20.00
CA ARG A 109 -9.33 -26.84 20.04
C ARG A 109 -10.38 -27.80 19.46
N TYR A 110 -11.66 -27.42 19.52
CA TYR A 110 -12.78 -28.28 19.13
C TYR A 110 -13.31 -27.99 17.73
N MET A 111 -12.65 -27.11 16.95
CA MET A 111 -13.10 -26.78 15.60
C MET A 111 -13.00 -27.98 14.66
N PRO A 112 -14.14 -28.45 14.10
CA PRO A 112 -14.12 -29.54 13.14
C PRO A 112 -13.53 -29.07 11.80
N TYR A 113 -12.89 -29.97 11.06
CA TYR A 113 -12.33 -29.70 9.73
C TYR A 113 -11.38 -28.50 9.65
N LYS A 114 -10.70 -28.15 10.75
CA LYS A 114 -9.83 -27.00 10.86
C LYS A 114 -8.82 -26.87 9.70
N ALA A 115 -8.16 -27.98 9.32
CA ALA A 115 -7.18 -27.98 8.24
C ALA A 115 -7.82 -27.63 6.88
N PHE A 116 -8.99 -28.17 6.59
CA PHE A 116 -9.73 -27.87 5.36
C PHE A 116 -10.14 -26.38 5.31
N ILE A 117 -10.75 -25.87 6.40
CA ILE A 117 -11.15 -24.46 6.48
C ILE A 117 -9.96 -23.54 6.33
N MET A 118 -8.83 -23.85 6.98
CA MET A 118 -7.59 -23.09 6.85
C MET A 118 -7.10 -23.09 5.38
N SER A 119 -7.13 -24.22 4.71
CA SER A 119 -6.73 -24.33 3.30
C SER A 119 -7.61 -23.46 2.38
N VAL A 120 -8.91 -23.41 2.63
CA VAL A 120 -9.85 -22.58 1.87
C VAL A 120 -9.58 -21.10 2.12
N LEU A 121 -9.35 -20.69 3.38
CA LEU A 121 -9.07 -19.30 3.72
C LEU A 121 -7.73 -18.79 3.16
N ILE A 122 -6.71 -19.66 3.09
CA ILE A 122 -5.40 -19.30 2.55
C ILE A 122 -5.38 -19.36 1.01
N SER A 123 -6.30 -20.08 0.38
CA SER A 123 -6.31 -20.30 -1.07
C SER A 123 -6.25 -19.02 -1.91
N PRO A 124 -6.91 -17.89 -1.56
CA PRO A 124 -6.80 -16.64 -2.30
C PRO A 124 -5.38 -16.04 -2.29
N MET A 125 -4.59 -16.31 -1.26
CA MET A 125 -3.20 -15.84 -1.15
C MET A 125 -2.23 -16.62 -2.06
N ILE A 126 -2.58 -17.87 -2.38
CA ILE A 126 -1.77 -18.74 -3.25
C ILE A 126 -2.06 -18.46 -4.72
N VAL A 127 -3.31 -18.09 -5.03
CA VAL A 127 -3.72 -17.76 -6.40
C VAL A 127 -3.17 -16.39 -6.81
N PRO A 128 -2.60 -16.23 -8.01
CA PRO A 128 -2.17 -14.93 -8.49
C PRO A 128 -3.28 -13.87 -8.38
N LEU A 129 -2.96 -12.72 -7.81
CA LEU A 129 -3.92 -11.65 -7.51
C LEU A 129 -4.80 -11.26 -8.71
N ILE A 130 -4.22 -11.24 -9.92
CA ILE A 130 -4.94 -10.91 -11.16
C ILE A 130 -6.07 -11.91 -11.43
N ILE A 131 -5.84 -13.20 -11.19
CA ILE A 131 -6.85 -14.26 -11.40
C ILE A 131 -7.97 -14.10 -10.37
N SER A 132 -7.61 -13.89 -9.09
CA SER A 132 -8.59 -13.65 -8.02
C SER A 132 -9.42 -12.40 -8.27
N ALA A 133 -8.79 -11.30 -8.68
CA ALA A 133 -9.47 -10.05 -9.00
C ALA A 133 -10.44 -10.21 -10.18
N SER A 134 -10.03 -10.93 -11.24
CA SER A 134 -10.89 -11.21 -12.38
C SER A 134 -12.11 -12.08 -11.99
N ALA A 135 -11.90 -13.12 -11.19
CA ALA A 135 -12.98 -13.97 -10.70
C ALA A 135 -14.00 -13.20 -9.86
N ILE A 136 -13.51 -12.35 -8.95
CA ILE A 136 -14.37 -11.47 -8.12
C ILE A 136 -15.14 -10.49 -9.00
N PHE A 137 -14.49 -9.88 -10.00
CA PHE A 137 -15.14 -8.95 -10.92
C PHE A 137 -16.28 -9.62 -11.71
N PHE A 138 -16.03 -10.79 -12.32
CA PHE A 138 -17.07 -11.51 -13.06
C PHE A 138 -18.21 -11.99 -12.14
N SER A 139 -17.90 -12.39 -10.91
CA SER A 139 -18.92 -12.75 -9.93
C SER A 139 -19.74 -11.53 -9.55
N ALA A 140 -19.11 -10.39 -9.26
CA ALA A 140 -19.79 -9.12 -8.95
C ALA A 140 -20.66 -8.64 -10.12
N ALA A 141 -20.20 -8.81 -11.36
CA ALA A 141 -20.97 -8.48 -12.56
C ALA A 141 -22.24 -9.35 -12.69
N LYS A 142 -22.11 -10.64 -12.41
CA LYS A 142 -23.26 -11.57 -12.40
C LYS A 142 -24.32 -11.18 -11.38
N PHE A 143 -23.93 -10.66 -10.22
CA PHE A 143 -24.84 -10.18 -9.18
C PHE A 143 -25.27 -8.72 -9.35
N GLY A 144 -24.83 -8.04 -10.42
CA GLY A 144 -25.18 -6.64 -10.70
C GLY A 144 -24.55 -5.61 -9.77
N VAL A 145 -23.49 -6.00 -9.02
CA VAL A 145 -22.77 -5.12 -8.09
C VAL A 145 -21.37 -4.69 -8.57
N ALA A 146 -20.99 -5.08 -9.79
CA ALA A 146 -19.75 -4.61 -10.41
C ALA A 146 -19.76 -3.07 -10.52
N SER A 147 -18.62 -2.44 -10.31
CA SER A 147 -18.44 -0.97 -10.36
C SER A 147 -19.30 -0.18 -9.36
N THR A 148 -19.83 -0.84 -8.33
CA THR A 148 -20.50 -0.19 -7.20
C THR A 148 -19.59 -0.14 -5.97
N TYR A 149 -19.87 0.79 -5.04
CA TYR A 149 -19.16 0.83 -3.75
C TYR A 149 -19.25 -0.50 -3.01
N THR A 150 -20.43 -1.13 -3.00
CA THR A 150 -20.63 -2.42 -2.34
C THR A 150 -19.76 -3.51 -2.94
N GLY A 151 -19.73 -3.62 -4.27
CA GLY A 151 -18.90 -4.62 -4.95
C GLY A 151 -17.41 -4.44 -4.69
N VAL A 152 -16.93 -3.19 -4.70
CA VAL A 152 -15.52 -2.88 -4.42
C VAL A 152 -15.17 -3.14 -2.96
N ILE A 153 -16.03 -2.74 -2.01
CA ILE A 153 -15.82 -3.00 -0.58
C ILE A 153 -15.77 -4.50 -0.31
N LEU A 154 -16.72 -5.28 -0.85
CA LEU A 154 -16.73 -6.74 -0.69
C LEU A 154 -15.49 -7.40 -1.28
N ALA A 155 -15.03 -6.93 -2.45
CA ALA A 155 -13.79 -7.43 -3.05
C ALA A 155 -12.58 -7.21 -2.14
N HIS A 156 -12.47 -6.03 -1.52
CA HIS A 156 -11.39 -5.72 -0.58
C HIS A 156 -11.50 -6.50 0.73
N ILE A 157 -12.71 -6.76 1.23
CA ILE A 157 -12.94 -7.60 2.41
C ILE A 157 -12.48 -9.05 2.16
N ILE A 158 -12.74 -9.58 0.95
CA ILE A 158 -12.38 -10.96 0.61
C ILE A 158 -10.86 -11.12 0.46
N LEU A 159 -10.17 -10.09 -0.03
CA LEU A 159 -8.73 -10.13 -0.29
C LEU A 159 -7.86 -9.61 0.87
N GLY A 160 -8.42 -8.91 1.85
CA GLY A 160 -7.73 -8.35 3.02
C GLY A 160 -7.91 -9.18 4.26
#